data_6ca52f25b0aaa1f4f1f51067b3c6f75b
#
_entry.id   6ca52f25b0aaa1f4f1f51067b3c6f75b
#
_cell.length_a   1.000
_cell.length_b   1.000
_cell.length_c   1.000
_cell.angle_alpha   90.00
_cell.angle_beta   90.00
_cell.angle_gamma   90.00
#
_symmetry.space_group_name_H-M   'P 1'
#
loop_
_entity.id
_entity.type
_entity.pdbx_description
1 polymer ?
#
loop_
_entity_poly.entity_id
_entity_poly.type
_entity_poly.pdbx_seq_one_letter_code
_entity_poly.pdbx_strand_id
1 'polypeptide(L)'
;MESMGGLIFMFEEMNEGQAKQQILELVKEYCDTFHNKKGDFKPGDRIPYASRVYDHEEMCNLVDSALEFWLTSGRYTEEFEKKFAEYLGVKYCSLVNSGSSANLNAFM
;
A
#
# COMPACT_ATOMS: atom_id res chain seq x y z
N MET A 1 -2.09 2.44 33.55
CA MET A 1 -1.88 3.88 33.29
C MET A 1 -0.44 4.25 32.91
N GLU A 2 0.55 3.51 33.34
CA GLU A 2 1.96 3.77 32.98
C GLU A 2 2.29 3.50 31.48
N SER A 3 1.52 2.63 30.80
CA SER A 3 1.74 2.32 29.38
C SER A 3 1.32 3.43 28.41
N MET A 4 0.44 4.34 28.79
CA MET A 4 0.00 5.44 27.92
C MET A 4 0.99 6.62 27.91
N GLY A 5 1.73 6.86 28.99
CA GLY A 5 2.77 7.91 29.04
C GLY A 5 3.96 7.63 28.12
N GLY A 6 4.34 6.36 27.92
CA GLY A 6 5.42 5.96 27.02
C GLY A 6 5.09 6.07 25.53
N LEU A 7 3.81 5.97 25.15
CA LEU A 7 3.34 6.12 23.77
C LEU A 7 3.23 7.57 23.32
N ILE A 8 2.91 8.51 24.23
CA ILE A 8 2.73 9.93 23.90
C ILE A 8 4.06 10.58 23.50
N PHE A 9 5.19 10.12 24.03
CA PHE A 9 6.53 10.67 23.78
C PHE A 9 7.39 9.80 22.87
N MET A 10 6.83 8.77 22.25
CA MET A 10 7.55 7.77 21.45
C MET A 10 8.34 8.39 20.29
N PHE A 11 7.83 9.47 19.68
CA PHE A 11 8.44 10.11 18.53
C PHE A 11 9.31 11.33 18.85
N GLU A 12 9.28 11.85 20.10
CA GLU A 12 9.99 13.10 20.46
C GLU A 12 11.50 13.03 20.29
N GLU A 13 12.10 11.84 20.48
CA GLU A 13 13.55 11.63 20.34
C GLU A 13 13.94 11.09 18.94
N MET A 14 12.96 10.93 18.04
CA MET A 14 13.16 10.39 16.71
C MET A 14 13.11 11.48 15.64
N ASN A 15 13.89 11.31 14.58
CA ASN A 15 13.62 12.09 13.37
C ASN A 15 12.42 11.50 12.62
N GLU A 16 11.88 12.27 11.69
CA GLU A 16 10.68 11.90 10.92
C GLU A 16 10.84 10.53 10.21
N GLY A 17 12.01 10.26 9.62
CA GLY A 17 12.27 9.00 8.95
C GLY A 17 12.26 7.80 9.89
N GLN A 18 12.82 7.94 11.10
CA GLN A 18 12.80 6.89 12.12
C GLN A 18 11.38 6.64 12.65
N ALA A 19 10.63 7.69 12.90
CA ALA A 19 9.23 7.60 13.34
C ALA A 19 8.36 6.91 12.27
N LYS A 20 8.52 7.29 11.02
CA LYS A 20 7.83 6.68 9.88
C LYS A 20 8.17 5.20 9.74
N GLN A 21 9.43 4.84 9.83
CA GLN A 21 9.88 3.44 9.78
C GLN A 21 9.22 2.60 10.87
N GLN A 22 9.12 3.11 12.07
CA GLN A 22 8.48 2.40 13.18
C GLN A 22 6.98 2.18 12.95
N ILE A 23 6.28 3.16 12.39
CA ILE A 23 4.88 3.01 11.99
C ILE A 23 4.73 1.90 10.95
N LEU A 24 5.58 1.87 9.94
CA LEU A 24 5.54 0.87 8.88
C LEU A 24 5.83 -0.54 9.40
N GLU A 25 6.73 -0.69 10.36
CA GLU A 25 6.99 -1.97 11.04
C GLU A 25 5.76 -2.47 11.80
N LEU A 26 5.03 -1.59 12.49
CA LEU A 26 3.77 -1.93 13.14
C LEU A 26 2.67 -2.31 12.14
N VAL A 27 2.58 -1.62 11.01
CA VAL A 27 1.66 -1.98 9.91
C VAL A 27 1.96 -3.38 9.39
N LYS A 28 3.24 -3.67 9.16
CA LYS A 28 3.68 -5.00 8.72
C LYS A 28 3.28 -6.08 9.71
N GLU A 29 3.62 -5.90 10.99
CA GLU A 29 3.26 -6.84 12.06
C GLU A 29 1.75 -7.08 12.14
N TYR A 30 0.96 -6.01 12.05
CA TYR A 30 -0.50 -6.10 12.03
C TYR A 30 -1.01 -6.94 10.85
N CYS A 31 -0.53 -6.66 9.66
CA CYS A 31 -0.93 -7.37 8.45
C CYS A 31 -0.55 -8.85 8.52
N ASP A 32 0.68 -9.16 8.92
CA ASP A 32 1.19 -10.53 9.02
C ASP A 32 0.44 -11.32 10.11
N THR A 33 0.06 -10.67 11.19
CA THR A 33 -0.67 -11.31 12.29
C THR A 33 -2.12 -11.62 11.94
N PHE A 34 -2.83 -10.69 11.29
CA PHE A 34 -4.28 -10.75 11.15
C PHE A 34 -4.78 -11.03 9.73
N HIS A 35 -4.00 -10.74 8.70
CA HIS A 35 -4.47 -10.76 7.33
C HIS A 35 -3.71 -11.68 6.38
N ASN A 36 -2.46 -11.99 6.65
CA ASN A 36 -1.62 -12.81 5.77
C ASN A 36 -1.64 -14.30 6.08
N LYS A 37 -2.52 -14.75 6.96
CA LYS A 37 -2.71 -16.18 7.24
C LYS A 37 -3.41 -16.83 6.05
N LYS A 38 -2.63 -17.35 5.11
CA LYS A 38 -3.14 -18.26 4.07
C LYS A 38 -3.44 -19.59 4.76
N GLY A 39 -4.72 -19.91 4.93
CA GLY A 39 -5.13 -21.26 5.27
C GLY A 39 -4.85 -22.20 4.09
N ASP A 40 -4.47 -23.45 4.38
CA ASP A 40 -4.34 -24.47 3.34
C ASP A 40 -5.70 -24.73 2.72
N PHE A 41 -5.76 -24.68 1.38
CA PHE A 41 -6.96 -25.05 0.64
C PHE A 41 -7.30 -26.52 0.89
N LYS A 42 -8.54 -26.80 1.23
CA LYS A 42 -9.04 -28.16 1.47
C LYS A 42 -10.14 -28.54 0.47
N PRO A 43 -10.25 -29.82 0.11
CA PRO A 43 -11.35 -30.28 -0.70
C PRO A 43 -12.71 -29.90 -0.05
N GLY A 44 -13.57 -29.24 -0.83
CA GLY A 44 -14.83 -28.70 -0.36
C GLY A 44 -14.84 -27.21 -0.05
N ASP A 45 -13.67 -26.56 0.01
CA ASP A 45 -13.57 -25.11 0.15
C ASP A 45 -14.10 -24.39 -1.10
N ARG A 46 -14.70 -23.24 -0.89
CA ARG A 46 -15.17 -22.41 -1.99
C ARG A 46 -13.98 -21.83 -2.76
N ILE A 47 -13.96 -22.08 -4.08
CA ILE A 47 -13.01 -21.44 -4.98
C ILE A 47 -13.57 -20.06 -5.38
N PRO A 48 -12.95 -18.95 -4.99
CA PRO A 48 -13.37 -17.64 -5.43
C PRO A 48 -13.02 -17.44 -6.91
N TYR A 49 -13.89 -16.78 -7.66
CA TYR A 49 -13.62 -16.45 -9.07
C TYR A 49 -12.54 -15.38 -9.23
N ALA A 50 -12.36 -14.55 -8.22
CA ALA A 50 -11.29 -13.56 -8.10
C ALA A 50 -10.90 -13.42 -6.63
N SER A 51 -9.63 -13.30 -6.35
CA SER A 51 -9.12 -13.04 -5.02
C SER A 51 -8.09 -11.91 -5.07
N ARG A 52 -7.96 -11.22 -3.95
CA ARG A 52 -6.93 -10.19 -3.78
C ARG A 52 -5.61 -10.88 -3.50
N VAL A 53 -4.58 -10.45 -4.20
CA VAL A 53 -3.20 -10.93 -4.02
C VAL A 53 -2.37 -9.74 -3.59
N TYR A 54 -2.49 -9.38 -2.34
CA TYR A 54 -1.66 -8.37 -1.71
C TYR A 54 -1.36 -8.77 -0.27
N ASP A 55 -0.28 -8.26 0.27
CA ASP A 55 0.16 -8.51 1.63
C ASP A 55 0.52 -7.20 2.37
N HIS A 56 1.50 -7.26 3.27
CA HIS A 56 1.90 -6.08 4.00
C HIS A 56 2.65 -5.04 3.14
N GLU A 57 3.23 -5.45 2.01
CA GLU A 57 4.02 -4.52 1.18
C GLU A 57 3.11 -3.43 0.59
N GLU A 58 1.95 -3.80 0.04
CA GLU A 58 0.98 -2.84 -0.47
C GLU A 58 0.41 -1.95 0.64
N MET A 59 0.15 -2.53 1.81
CA MET A 59 -0.36 -1.77 2.95
C MET A 59 0.68 -0.80 3.51
N CYS A 60 1.94 -1.21 3.58
CA CYS A 60 3.04 -0.32 3.96
C CYS A 60 3.21 0.83 2.96
N ASN A 61 3.16 0.55 1.66
CA ASN A 61 3.23 1.59 0.63
C ASN A 61 2.07 2.59 0.72
N LEU A 62 0.86 2.10 1.00
CA LEU A 62 -0.31 2.96 1.20
C LEU A 62 -0.13 3.89 2.41
N VAL A 63 0.30 3.34 3.56
CA VAL A 63 0.54 4.14 4.77
C VAL A 63 1.71 5.09 4.57
N ASP A 64 2.80 4.66 3.93
CA ASP A 64 3.94 5.52 3.61
C ASP A 64 3.51 6.73 2.78
N SER A 65 2.71 6.50 1.75
CA SER A 65 2.13 7.57 0.92
C SER A 65 1.24 8.52 1.73
N ALA A 66 0.39 7.97 2.62
CA ALA A 66 -0.49 8.78 3.46
C ALA A 66 0.28 9.67 4.45
N LEU A 67 1.39 9.17 4.99
CA LEU A 67 2.24 9.92 5.92
C LEU A 67 3.02 11.08 5.27
N GLU A 68 3.05 11.15 3.94
CA GLU A 68 3.58 12.33 3.23
C GLU A 68 2.64 13.54 3.26
N PHE A 69 1.41 13.38 3.74
CA PHE A 69 0.36 14.42 3.76
C PHE A 69 0.04 15.02 2.39
N TRP A 70 0.50 14.38 1.33
CA TRP A 70 0.16 14.73 -0.04
C TRP A 70 -0.82 13.70 -0.59
N LEU A 71 -2.12 13.96 -0.42
CA LEU A 71 -3.20 12.99 -0.65
C LEU A 71 -3.75 13.04 -2.09
N THR A 72 -2.94 13.47 -3.04
CA THR A 72 -3.23 13.47 -4.46
C THR A 72 -2.13 12.77 -5.25
N SER A 73 -2.14 12.88 -6.57
CA SER A 73 -1.07 12.37 -7.43
C SER A 73 0.30 12.91 -7.00
N GLY A 74 1.27 12.04 -6.79
CA GLY A 74 2.61 12.37 -6.32
C GLY A 74 3.63 11.31 -6.74
N ARG A 75 4.70 11.14 -5.95
CA ARG A 75 5.84 10.27 -6.30
C ARG A 75 5.44 8.83 -6.62
N TYR A 76 4.48 8.26 -5.92
CA TYR A 76 4.01 6.89 -6.19
C TYR A 76 3.32 6.79 -7.56
N THR A 77 2.55 7.80 -7.95
CA THR A 77 1.92 7.85 -9.28
C THR A 77 2.99 7.92 -10.37
N GLU A 78 3.96 8.82 -10.23
CA GLU A 78 5.05 8.99 -11.19
C GLU A 78 5.89 7.72 -11.32
N GLU A 79 6.24 7.11 -10.21
CA GLU A 79 7.01 5.86 -10.18
C GLU A 79 6.24 4.70 -10.82
N PHE A 80 4.94 4.58 -10.53
CA PHE A 80 4.08 3.57 -11.14
C PHE A 80 3.98 3.75 -12.64
N GLU A 81 3.67 4.96 -13.11
CA GLU A 81 3.53 5.25 -14.54
C GLU A 81 4.82 4.91 -15.30
N LYS A 82 5.96 5.26 -14.75
CA LYS A 82 7.26 4.96 -15.32
C LYS A 82 7.53 3.46 -15.38
N LYS A 83 7.45 2.77 -14.25
CA LYS A 83 7.75 1.33 -14.15
C LYS A 83 6.77 0.49 -14.96
N PHE A 84 5.49 0.86 -14.98
CA PHE A 84 4.49 0.13 -15.73
C PHE A 84 4.63 0.32 -17.25
N ALA A 85 4.98 1.52 -17.70
CA ALA A 85 5.33 1.76 -19.09
C ALA A 85 6.56 0.94 -19.52
N GLU A 86 7.60 0.90 -18.70
CA GLU A 86 8.80 0.08 -18.94
C GLU A 86 8.45 -1.42 -18.99
N TYR A 87 7.63 -1.92 -18.05
CA TYR A 87 7.20 -3.31 -18.02
C TYR A 87 6.44 -3.74 -19.28
N LEU A 88 5.56 -2.87 -19.79
CA LEU A 88 4.79 -3.13 -21.01
C LEU A 88 5.56 -2.82 -22.30
N GLY A 89 6.76 -2.21 -22.23
CA GLY A 89 7.52 -1.80 -23.40
C GLY A 89 6.88 -0.66 -24.19
N VAL A 90 6.08 0.19 -23.51
CA VAL A 90 5.43 1.36 -24.11
C VAL A 90 6.09 2.65 -23.65
N LYS A 91 5.89 3.73 -24.40
CA LYS A 91 6.54 5.00 -24.10
C LYS A 91 5.89 5.76 -22.95
N TYR A 92 4.58 5.65 -22.80
CA TYR A 92 3.81 6.42 -21.83
C TYR A 92 2.80 5.51 -21.11
N CYS A 93 2.57 5.85 -19.86
CA CYS A 93 1.48 5.30 -19.04
C CYS A 93 0.83 6.46 -18.29
N SER A 94 -0.46 6.44 -18.15
CA SER A 94 -1.22 7.42 -17.35
C SER A 94 -2.10 6.69 -16.36
N LEU A 95 -1.88 6.92 -15.08
CA LEU A 95 -2.69 6.37 -14.01
C LEU A 95 -3.99 7.15 -13.88
N VAL A 96 -5.10 6.44 -13.77
CA VAL A 96 -6.44 7.01 -13.58
C VAL A 96 -7.12 6.36 -12.38
N ASN A 97 -8.22 6.95 -11.91
CA ASN A 97 -8.90 6.51 -10.70
C ASN A 97 -9.79 5.25 -10.88
N SER A 98 -10.07 4.84 -12.10
CA SER A 98 -10.92 3.69 -12.39
C SER A 98 -10.74 3.18 -13.83
N GLY A 99 -11.15 1.94 -14.08
CA GLY A 99 -11.22 1.38 -15.42
C GLY A 99 -12.17 2.16 -16.35
N SER A 100 -13.26 2.70 -15.81
CA SER A 100 -14.18 3.57 -16.58
C SER A 100 -13.49 4.84 -17.06
N SER A 101 -12.68 5.47 -16.21
CA SER A 101 -11.88 6.63 -16.61
C SER A 101 -10.79 6.26 -17.62
N ALA A 102 -10.19 5.08 -17.50
CA ALA A 102 -9.23 4.57 -18.48
C ALA A 102 -9.88 4.40 -19.85
N ASN A 103 -11.07 3.79 -19.91
CA ASN A 103 -11.83 3.64 -21.15
C ASN A 103 -12.17 5.00 -21.76
N LEU A 104 -12.63 5.95 -20.95
CA LEU A 104 -12.96 7.29 -21.42
C LEU A 104 -11.73 7.97 -22.06
N ASN A 105 -10.58 7.93 -21.37
CA ASN A 105 -9.35 8.50 -21.91
C ASN A 105 -8.87 7.81 -23.21
N ALA A 106 -9.09 6.51 -23.34
CA ALA A 106 -8.71 5.78 -24.53
C ALA A 106 -9.57 6.13 -25.76
N PHE A 107 -10.81 6.60 -25.55
CA PHE A 107 -11.73 6.99 -26.61
C PHE A 107 -11.73 8.48 -26.97
N MET A 108 -11.07 9.32 -26.20
CA MET A 108 -10.92 10.76 -26.47
C MET A 108 -9.70 11.06 -27.30
#